data_d114b916f8cd6edfff82eda8de5e5579
#
_entry.id   d114b916f8cd6edfff82eda8de5e5579
#
_cell.length_a   1.000
_cell.length_b   1.000
_cell.length_c   1.000
_cell.angle_alpha   90.00
_cell.angle_beta   90.00
_cell.angle_gamma   90.00
#
_symmetry.space_group_name_H-M   'P 1'
#
loop_
_entity.id
_entity.type
_entity.pdbx_description
1 polymer ?
#
loop_
_entity_poly.entity_id
_entity_poly.type
_entity_poly.pdbx_seq_one_letter_code
_entity_poly.pdbx_strand_id
1 'polypeptide(L)'
;SKAVQNRYKGKTDQASMAKQQVEMQAVYEKYGSNPMAGCLPMAIQLPIIFALYRVIYNIPAYVPSVRVFFDNVANPLMGQPDYINKISELASGVGMAVDKVDYTVANKVVDMLYKLTPAGWDTLESLFPQISSTIAENASKIEQMNYFFGINLATPPFTGFNHITIAWIIPILAGLTQWISTKLISNLQQVDQDAPGASMMNSMMITMPLMSVFFCFSLPSAIGIYWVVQGAFQLVQQLIVNAHMNKIDVDDLIRRNVEKMNKKRARKGLPPANVSEKASVNLKALQAREDAESKAKEDKISRNKKQMEASEAF
;
A
#
# COMPACT_ATOMS: atom_id res chain seq x y z
N SER A 1 16.16 19.90 12.12
CA SER A 1 15.66 18.61 12.60
C SER A 1 16.70 17.84 13.42
N LYS A 2 17.97 17.67 12.95
CA LYS A 2 19.03 16.97 13.71
C LYS A 2 19.24 17.49 15.14
N ALA A 3 19.23 18.81 15.35
CA ALA A 3 19.42 19.40 16.68
C ALA A 3 18.28 19.00 17.64
N VAL A 4 17.04 18.88 17.16
CA VAL A 4 15.92 18.42 17.98
C VAL A 4 16.07 16.93 18.27
N GLN A 5 16.39 16.11 17.27
CA GLN A 5 16.60 14.67 17.45
C GLN A 5 17.69 14.38 18.49
N ASN A 6 18.84 15.06 18.40
CA ASN A 6 19.95 14.90 19.35
C ASN A 6 19.59 15.25 20.81
N ARG A 7 18.68 16.23 21.01
CA ARG A 7 18.22 16.62 22.35
C ARG A 7 17.41 15.54 23.05
N TYR A 8 16.72 14.71 22.28
CA TYR A 8 15.88 13.62 22.78
C TYR A 8 16.51 12.23 22.57
N LYS A 9 17.77 12.17 22.16
CA LYS A 9 18.51 10.93 21.96
C LYS A 9 18.53 10.09 23.25
N GLY A 10 18.12 8.82 23.16
CA GLY A 10 18.07 7.90 24.30
C GLY A 10 16.86 8.05 25.25
N LYS A 11 15.96 9.02 25.00
CA LYS A 11 14.72 9.18 25.78
C LYS A 11 13.57 8.41 25.10
N THR A 12 13.10 7.34 25.76
CA THR A 12 12.05 6.47 25.22
C THR A 12 10.69 6.65 25.91
N ASP A 13 10.62 7.53 26.91
CA ASP A 13 9.39 7.83 27.64
C ASP A 13 8.40 8.59 26.74
N GLN A 14 7.11 8.32 26.93
CA GLN A 14 6.01 8.86 26.12
C GLN A 14 5.98 10.41 26.15
N ALA A 15 6.31 11.02 27.27
CA ALA A 15 6.37 12.46 27.43
C ALA A 15 7.48 13.08 26.58
N SER A 16 8.69 12.51 26.57
CA SER A 16 9.81 12.96 25.75
C SER A 16 9.51 12.79 24.26
N MET A 17 8.84 11.69 23.84
CA MET A 17 8.42 11.49 22.47
C MET A 17 7.39 12.54 22.04
N ALA A 18 6.42 12.87 22.89
CA ALA A 18 5.43 13.92 22.61
C ALA A 18 6.08 15.30 22.47
N LYS A 19 7.03 15.63 23.35
CA LYS A 19 7.80 16.91 23.28
C LYS A 19 8.63 16.99 22.01
N GLN A 20 9.32 15.92 21.64
CA GLN A 20 10.08 15.85 20.40
C GLN A 20 9.18 16.08 19.17
N GLN A 21 8.01 15.46 19.14
CA GLN A 21 7.05 15.61 18.04
C GLN A 21 6.59 17.07 17.89
N VAL A 22 6.29 17.73 19.00
CA VAL A 22 5.91 19.17 19.01
C VAL A 22 7.05 20.05 18.51
N GLU A 23 8.29 19.82 18.99
CA GLU A 23 9.46 20.57 18.53
C GLU A 23 9.75 20.31 17.03
N MET A 24 9.62 19.06 16.56
CA MET A 24 9.77 18.73 15.15
C MET A 24 8.69 19.41 14.29
N GLN A 25 7.44 19.44 14.75
CA GLN A 25 6.38 20.17 14.07
C GLN A 25 6.68 21.66 13.98
N ALA A 26 7.19 22.27 15.06
CA ALA A 26 7.62 23.66 15.06
C ALA A 26 8.74 23.95 14.05
N VAL A 27 9.69 23.01 13.90
CA VAL A 27 10.73 23.09 12.87
C VAL A 27 10.12 23.05 11.47
N TYR A 28 9.21 22.13 11.19
CA TYR A 28 8.53 22.05 9.88
C TYR A 28 7.75 23.33 9.57
N GLU A 29 7.01 23.85 10.54
CA GLU A 29 6.31 25.13 10.40
C GLU A 29 7.28 26.30 10.14
N LYS A 30 8.42 26.33 10.84
CA LYS A 30 9.46 27.36 10.66
C LYS A 30 10.01 27.40 9.24
N TYR A 31 10.23 26.23 8.65
CA TYR A 31 10.81 26.14 7.32
C TYR A 31 9.75 26.02 6.21
N GLY A 32 8.47 26.16 6.54
CA GLY A 32 7.37 26.07 5.59
C GLY A 32 7.28 24.72 4.91
N SER A 33 7.80 23.67 5.54
CA SER A 33 7.75 22.30 5.03
C SER A 33 6.56 21.54 5.61
N ASN A 34 5.97 20.66 4.82
CA ASN A 34 4.86 19.80 5.25
C ASN A 34 5.30 18.34 5.21
N PRO A 35 5.46 17.66 6.35
CA PRO A 35 5.85 16.26 6.39
C PRO A 35 4.81 15.35 5.75
N MET A 36 3.52 15.75 5.76
CA MET A 36 2.44 15.00 5.12
C MET A 36 2.50 15.04 3.58
N ALA A 37 3.27 15.94 2.98
CA ALA A 37 3.42 15.97 1.52
C ALA A 37 4.08 14.71 0.96
N GLY A 38 4.89 14.02 1.77
CA GLY A 38 5.53 12.75 1.40
C GLY A 38 4.56 11.56 1.28
N CYS A 39 3.39 11.60 1.93
CA CYS A 39 2.39 10.53 1.83
C CYS A 39 1.34 10.77 0.73
N LEU A 40 1.34 11.93 0.07
CA LEU A 40 0.42 12.25 -1.02
C LEU A 40 0.49 11.24 -2.19
N PRO A 41 1.68 10.81 -2.67
CA PRO A 41 1.77 9.78 -3.70
C PRO A 41 1.10 8.48 -3.27
N MET A 42 1.21 8.07 -2.01
CA MET A 42 0.56 6.87 -1.48
C MET A 42 -0.97 7.01 -1.47
N ALA A 43 -1.50 8.19 -1.13
CA ALA A 43 -2.94 8.46 -1.17
C ALA A 43 -3.51 8.39 -2.60
N ILE A 44 -2.76 8.84 -3.61
CA ILE A 44 -3.12 8.73 -5.02
C ILE A 44 -2.99 7.28 -5.51
N GLN A 45 -2.00 6.55 -5.01
CA GLN A 45 -1.70 5.18 -5.41
C GLN A 45 -2.81 4.19 -5.06
N LEU A 46 -3.44 4.32 -3.89
CA LEU A 46 -4.48 3.39 -3.43
C LEU A 46 -5.65 3.25 -4.41
N PRO A 47 -6.30 4.33 -4.90
CA PRO A 47 -7.35 4.22 -5.91
C PRO A 47 -6.87 3.53 -7.20
N ILE A 48 -5.63 3.77 -7.63
CA ILE A 48 -5.06 3.15 -8.83
C ILE A 48 -4.90 1.64 -8.64
N ILE A 49 -4.38 1.21 -7.50
CA ILE A 49 -4.25 -0.24 -7.18
C ILE A 49 -5.62 -0.90 -7.15
N PHE A 50 -6.63 -0.28 -6.51
CA PHE A 50 -7.98 -0.84 -6.47
C PHE A 50 -8.61 -0.92 -7.87
N ALA A 51 -8.41 0.09 -8.72
CA ALA A 51 -8.88 0.07 -10.09
C ALA A 51 -8.21 -1.05 -10.90
N LEU A 52 -6.88 -1.16 -10.82
CA LEU A 52 -6.11 -2.22 -11.47
C LEU A 52 -6.54 -3.61 -10.99
N TYR A 53 -6.67 -3.80 -9.68
CA TYR A 53 -7.16 -5.05 -9.11
C TYR A 53 -8.51 -5.42 -9.72
N ARG A 54 -9.46 -4.48 -9.75
CA ARG A 54 -10.80 -4.71 -10.29
C ARG A 54 -10.78 -5.05 -11.78
N VAL A 55 -9.94 -4.37 -12.56
CA VAL A 55 -9.80 -4.64 -14.00
C VAL A 55 -9.17 -6.00 -14.25
N ILE A 56 -8.07 -6.32 -13.57
CA ILE A 56 -7.32 -7.57 -13.78
C ILE A 56 -8.14 -8.81 -13.36
N TYR A 57 -8.97 -8.69 -12.32
CA TYR A 57 -9.84 -9.78 -11.90
C TYR A 57 -11.11 -9.91 -12.74
N ASN A 58 -11.36 -8.98 -13.69
CA ASN A 58 -12.54 -8.97 -14.55
C ASN A 58 -12.21 -8.43 -15.96
N ILE A 59 -11.07 -8.83 -16.53
CA ILE A 59 -10.61 -8.31 -17.85
C ILE A 59 -11.70 -8.33 -18.91
N PRO A 60 -12.50 -9.42 -19.09
CA PRO A 60 -13.54 -9.43 -20.12
C PRO A 60 -14.62 -8.37 -19.95
N ALA A 61 -14.85 -7.88 -18.73
CA ALA A 61 -15.81 -6.82 -18.47
C ALA A 61 -15.31 -5.43 -18.90
N TYR A 62 -13.99 -5.23 -18.98
CA TYR A 62 -13.36 -3.93 -19.26
C TYR A 62 -12.66 -3.85 -20.62
N VAL A 63 -12.32 -5.01 -21.23
CA VAL A 63 -11.55 -5.09 -22.47
C VAL A 63 -12.36 -5.82 -23.54
N PRO A 64 -13.10 -5.10 -24.40
CA PRO A 64 -13.99 -5.74 -25.39
C PRO A 64 -13.27 -6.68 -26.35
N SER A 65 -12.04 -6.39 -26.73
CA SER A 65 -11.25 -7.25 -27.61
C SER A 65 -10.90 -8.62 -27.01
N VAL A 66 -10.82 -8.69 -25.67
CA VAL A 66 -10.64 -9.96 -24.96
C VAL A 66 -11.98 -10.66 -24.74
N ARG A 67 -13.02 -9.88 -24.44
CA ARG A 67 -14.37 -10.38 -24.21
C ARG A 67 -14.91 -11.23 -25.37
N VAL A 68 -14.62 -10.84 -26.61
CA VAL A 68 -15.07 -11.57 -27.82
C VAL A 68 -14.75 -13.07 -27.74
N PHE A 69 -13.59 -13.46 -27.24
CA PHE A 69 -13.19 -14.86 -27.12
C PHE A 69 -14.01 -15.64 -26.08
N PHE A 70 -14.40 -14.95 -25.01
CA PHE A 70 -15.30 -15.54 -24.00
C PHE A 70 -16.74 -15.61 -24.50
N ASP A 71 -17.23 -14.58 -25.19
CA ASP A 71 -18.58 -14.58 -25.76
C ASP A 71 -18.73 -15.66 -26.85
N ASN A 72 -17.67 -15.94 -27.63
CA ASN A 72 -17.63 -17.01 -28.62
C ASN A 72 -17.83 -18.40 -28.00
N VAL A 73 -17.46 -18.58 -26.73
CA VAL A 73 -17.70 -19.82 -25.99
C VAL A 73 -19.03 -19.74 -25.23
N ALA A 74 -19.29 -18.65 -24.51
CA ALA A 74 -20.46 -18.50 -23.66
C ALA A 74 -21.79 -18.61 -24.43
N ASN A 75 -21.90 -17.96 -25.61
CA ASN A 75 -23.15 -17.97 -26.39
C ASN A 75 -23.54 -19.37 -26.88
N PRO A 76 -22.68 -20.17 -27.55
CA PRO A 76 -23.00 -21.54 -27.90
C PRO A 76 -23.20 -22.44 -26.70
N LEU A 77 -22.45 -22.21 -25.60
CA LEU A 77 -22.56 -22.98 -24.36
C LEU A 77 -23.96 -22.85 -23.74
N MET A 78 -24.47 -21.64 -23.66
CA MET A 78 -25.82 -21.35 -23.13
C MET A 78 -26.95 -21.98 -23.96
N GLY A 79 -26.67 -22.37 -25.20
CA GLY A 79 -27.59 -23.11 -26.06
C GLY A 79 -27.56 -24.65 -25.86
N GLN A 80 -26.62 -25.18 -25.04
CA GLN A 80 -26.50 -26.61 -24.84
C GLN A 80 -27.50 -27.13 -23.79
N PRO A 81 -27.99 -28.40 -23.97
CA PRO A 81 -28.83 -29.01 -22.96
C PRO A 81 -28.11 -29.11 -21.61
N ASP A 82 -28.83 -28.76 -20.54
CA ASP A 82 -28.34 -28.91 -19.15
C ASP A 82 -27.05 -28.13 -18.81
N TYR A 83 -26.77 -27.06 -19.57
CA TYR A 83 -25.53 -26.31 -19.39
C TYR A 83 -25.41 -25.72 -17.99
N ILE A 84 -26.52 -25.26 -17.37
CA ILE A 84 -26.51 -24.64 -16.05
C ILE A 84 -25.96 -25.59 -14.99
N ASN A 85 -26.42 -26.83 -14.96
CA ASN A 85 -25.96 -27.81 -13.98
C ASN A 85 -24.49 -28.16 -14.20
N LYS A 86 -24.10 -28.42 -15.45
CA LYS A 86 -22.74 -28.77 -15.83
C LYS A 86 -21.73 -27.67 -15.48
N ILE A 87 -22.04 -26.40 -15.80
CA ILE A 87 -21.14 -25.29 -15.44
C ILE A 87 -21.15 -24.97 -13.94
N SER A 88 -22.28 -25.24 -13.26
CA SER A 88 -22.35 -25.08 -11.80
C SER A 88 -21.45 -26.11 -11.11
N GLU A 89 -21.46 -27.38 -11.56
CA GLU A 89 -20.56 -28.41 -11.06
C GLU A 89 -19.09 -28.03 -11.31
N LEU A 90 -18.75 -27.61 -12.53
CA LEU A 90 -17.42 -27.17 -12.90
C LEU A 90 -16.98 -25.95 -12.03
N ALA A 91 -17.85 -24.98 -11.85
CA ALA A 91 -17.58 -23.79 -11.01
C ALA A 91 -17.32 -24.16 -9.55
N SER A 92 -18.08 -25.11 -9.01
CA SER A 92 -17.86 -25.67 -7.67
C SER A 92 -16.49 -26.33 -7.55
N GLY A 93 -16.08 -27.10 -8.55
CA GLY A 93 -14.77 -27.76 -8.60
C GLY A 93 -13.58 -26.78 -8.60
N VAL A 94 -13.76 -25.57 -9.10
CA VAL A 94 -12.74 -24.49 -9.05
C VAL A 94 -12.91 -23.52 -7.88
N GLY A 95 -13.73 -23.89 -6.88
CA GLY A 95 -13.90 -23.12 -5.64
C GLY A 95 -14.76 -21.86 -5.77
N MET A 96 -15.59 -21.74 -6.80
CA MET A 96 -16.54 -20.65 -6.95
C MET A 96 -17.82 -20.93 -6.16
N ALA A 97 -18.40 -19.90 -5.52
CA ALA A 97 -19.67 -20.01 -4.81
C ALA A 97 -20.82 -20.16 -5.83
N VAL A 98 -21.32 -21.38 -6.00
CA VAL A 98 -22.33 -21.75 -7.00
C VAL A 98 -23.72 -21.27 -6.60
N ASP A 99 -24.07 -21.35 -5.32
CA ASP A 99 -25.42 -21.12 -4.79
C ASP A 99 -25.97 -19.69 -4.95
N LYS A 100 -25.13 -18.75 -5.41
CA LYS A 100 -25.46 -17.32 -5.53
C LYS A 100 -25.30 -16.76 -6.93
N VAL A 101 -24.94 -17.60 -7.91
CA VAL A 101 -24.63 -17.15 -9.28
C VAL A 101 -25.72 -17.60 -10.24
N ASP A 102 -26.39 -16.64 -10.86
CA ASP A 102 -27.37 -16.89 -11.91
C ASP A 102 -26.68 -17.07 -13.27
N TYR A 103 -26.43 -18.30 -13.66
CA TYR A 103 -25.82 -18.62 -14.96
C TYR A 103 -26.77 -18.51 -16.15
N THR A 104 -28.02 -18.08 -15.98
CA THR A 104 -28.87 -17.65 -17.11
C THR A 104 -28.39 -16.33 -17.70
N VAL A 105 -27.57 -15.56 -16.95
CA VAL A 105 -27.00 -14.29 -17.38
C VAL A 105 -25.66 -14.52 -18.05
N ALA A 106 -25.52 -14.18 -19.33
CA ALA A 106 -24.29 -14.40 -20.12
C ALA A 106 -23.03 -13.81 -19.45
N ASN A 107 -23.12 -12.64 -18.82
CA ASN A 107 -21.99 -12.06 -18.10
C ASN A 107 -21.49 -12.96 -16.96
N LYS A 108 -22.35 -13.72 -16.30
CA LYS A 108 -21.96 -14.65 -15.23
C LYS A 108 -21.28 -15.89 -15.77
N VAL A 109 -21.68 -16.34 -16.96
CA VAL A 109 -20.98 -17.40 -17.68
C VAL A 109 -19.58 -16.93 -18.07
N VAL A 110 -19.44 -15.72 -18.63
CA VAL A 110 -18.14 -15.12 -18.96
C VAL A 110 -17.26 -14.97 -17.71
N ASP A 111 -17.81 -14.50 -16.59
CA ASP A 111 -17.09 -14.37 -15.31
C ASP A 111 -16.56 -15.73 -14.81
N MET A 112 -17.33 -16.80 -15.02
CA MET A 112 -16.93 -18.16 -14.68
C MET A 112 -15.82 -18.65 -15.61
N LEU A 113 -16.02 -18.51 -16.94
CA LEU A 113 -15.01 -18.91 -17.93
C LEU A 113 -13.66 -18.20 -17.71
N TYR A 114 -13.68 -16.93 -17.33
CA TYR A 114 -12.47 -16.15 -17.05
C TYR A 114 -11.65 -16.70 -15.87
N LYS A 115 -12.28 -17.40 -14.95
CA LYS A 115 -11.64 -17.99 -13.77
C LYS A 115 -11.16 -19.42 -13.98
N LEU A 116 -11.45 -20.03 -15.12
CA LEU A 116 -11.01 -21.38 -15.40
C LEU A 116 -9.49 -21.48 -15.51
N THR A 117 -8.96 -22.50 -14.88
CA THR A 117 -7.59 -22.97 -15.10
C THR A 117 -7.49 -23.71 -16.43
N PRO A 118 -6.27 -23.98 -16.97
CA PRO A 118 -6.13 -24.86 -18.14
C PRO A 118 -6.87 -26.18 -18.01
N ALA A 119 -6.73 -26.87 -16.86
CA ALA A 119 -7.48 -28.11 -16.59
C ALA A 119 -9.02 -27.90 -16.54
N GLY A 120 -9.47 -26.71 -16.12
CA GLY A 120 -10.89 -26.34 -16.15
C GLY A 120 -11.40 -26.17 -17.58
N TRP A 121 -10.60 -25.64 -18.50
CA TRP A 121 -10.92 -25.58 -19.93
C TRP A 121 -10.99 -26.96 -20.57
N ASP A 122 -10.06 -27.88 -20.25
CA ASP A 122 -10.08 -29.26 -20.72
C ASP A 122 -11.36 -30.02 -20.22
N THR A 123 -11.73 -29.74 -18.96
CA THR A 123 -12.96 -30.29 -18.38
C THR A 123 -14.20 -29.75 -19.10
N LEU A 124 -14.25 -28.43 -19.36
CA LEU A 124 -15.35 -27.80 -20.10
C LEU A 124 -15.50 -28.39 -21.49
N GLU A 125 -14.37 -28.60 -22.20
CA GLU A 125 -14.37 -29.24 -23.53
C GLU A 125 -14.97 -30.63 -23.48
N SER A 126 -14.60 -31.45 -22.50
CA SER A 126 -15.13 -32.82 -22.34
C SER A 126 -16.62 -32.87 -21.97
N LEU A 127 -17.11 -31.87 -21.22
CA LEU A 127 -18.52 -31.75 -20.83
C LEU A 127 -19.44 -31.36 -22.00
N PHE A 128 -18.89 -30.66 -23.02
CA PHE A 128 -19.64 -30.13 -24.15
C PHE A 128 -19.03 -30.54 -25.52
N PRO A 129 -19.02 -31.84 -25.87
CA PRO A 129 -18.36 -32.34 -27.06
C PRO A 129 -18.92 -31.76 -28.37
N GLN A 130 -20.18 -31.28 -28.36
CA GLN A 130 -20.83 -30.68 -29.53
C GLN A 130 -20.19 -29.34 -29.95
N ILE A 131 -19.55 -28.62 -29.01
CA ILE A 131 -18.89 -27.36 -29.23
C ILE A 131 -17.41 -27.39 -28.81
N SER A 132 -16.82 -28.58 -28.64
CA SER A 132 -15.44 -28.77 -28.18
C SER A 132 -14.43 -28.03 -29.03
N SER A 133 -14.56 -28.05 -30.35
CA SER A 133 -13.67 -27.31 -31.26
C SER A 133 -13.72 -25.81 -31.05
N THR A 134 -14.89 -25.25 -30.78
CA THR A 134 -15.05 -23.81 -30.47
C THR A 134 -14.43 -23.46 -29.12
N ILE A 135 -14.60 -24.34 -28.12
CA ILE A 135 -13.99 -24.17 -26.80
C ILE A 135 -12.48 -24.20 -26.93
N ALA A 136 -11.90 -25.25 -27.55
CA ALA A 136 -10.45 -25.40 -27.70
C ALA A 136 -9.79 -24.24 -28.44
N GLU A 137 -10.39 -23.78 -29.55
CA GLU A 137 -9.88 -22.65 -30.33
C GLU A 137 -9.82 -21.36 -29.49
N ASN A 138 -10.91 -21.04 -28.79
CA ASN A 138 -10.96 -19.80 -28.02
C ASN A 138 -10.15 -19.91 -26.72
N ALA A 139 -10.12 -21.07 -26.05
CA ALA A 139 -9.25 -21.32 -24.89
C ALA A 139 -7.78 -21.14 -25.26
N SER A 140 -7.32 -21.65 -26.40
CA SER A 140 -5.95 -21.45 -26.89
C SER A 140 -5.63 -19.98 -27.12
N LYS A 141 -6.55 -19.19 -27.69
CA LYS A 141 -6.36 -17.74 -27.89
C LYS A 141 -6.32 -16.99 -26.56
N ILE A 142 -7.17 -17.34 -25.60
CA ILE A 142 -7.20 -16.78 -24.25
C ILE A 142 -5.89 -17.10 -23.53
N GLU A 143 -5.43 -18.34 -23.63
CA GLU A 143 -4.15 -18.73 -23.04
C GLU A 143 -3.00 -17.94 -23.63
N GLN A 144 -2.90 -17.82 -24.95
CA GLN A 144 -1.86 -17.02 -25.62
C GLN A 144 -1.85 -15.55 -25.16
N MET A 145 -3.01 -14.93 -24.96
CA MET A 145 -3.13 -13.55 -24.46
C MET A 145 -2.71 -13.41 -22.99
N ASN A 146 -2.87 -14.44 -22.20
CA ASN A 146 -2.48 -14.44 -20.80
C ASN A 146 -0.96 -14.61 -20.60
N TYR A 147 -0.21 -14.99 -21.64
CA TYR A 147 1.22 -15.21 -21.54
C TYR A 147 2.02 -14.01 -22.06
N PHE A 148 2.91 -13.51 -21.22
CA PHE A 148 3.87 -12.46 -21.56
C PHE A 148 5.28 -12.93 -21.17
N PHE A 149 6.16 -13.09 -22.14
CA PHE A 149 7.52 -13.67 -21.96
C PHE A 149 7.52 -15.01 -21.18
N GLY A 150 6.56 -15.88 -21.46
CA GLY A 150 6.43 -17.18 -20.78
C GLY A 150 5.83 -17.13 -19.37
N ILE A 151 5.39 -15.95 -18.92
CA ILE A 151 4.74 -15.76 -17.62
C ILE A 151 3.24 -15.62 -17.83
N ASN A 152 2.44 -16.44 -17.14
CA ASN A 152 0.99 -16.29 -17.12
C ASN A 152 0.63 -15.08 -16.25
N LEU A 153 0.05 -14.06 -16.86
CA LEU A 153 -0.32 -12.80 -16.20
C LEU A 153 -1.54 -12.91 -15.29
N ALA A 154 -2.41 -13.88 -15.57
CA ALA A 154 -3.68 -14.06 -14.84
C ALA A 154 -3.49 -14.85 -13.52
N THR A 155 -2.38 -15.58 -13.38
CA THR A 155 -2.11 -16.41 -12.20
C THR A 155 -1.09 -15.76 -11.27
N PRO A 156 -1.18 -16.03 -9.94
CA PRO A 156 -0.15 -15.61 -9.00
C PRO A 156 1.17 -16.37 -9.27
N PRO A 157 2.33 -15.75 -9.02
CA PRO A 157 3.62 -16.42 -9.13
C PRO A 157 3.77 -17.61 -8.18
N PHE A 158 3.14 -17.53 -7.00
CA PHE A 158 3.18 -18.60 -6.02
C PHE A 158 1.96 -19.51 -6.16
N THR A 159 2.18 -20.71 -6.66
CA THR A 159 1.17 -21.79 -6.75
C THR A 159 1.54 -23.00 -5.90
N GLY A 160 2.58 -22.88 -5.06
CA GLY A 160 3.10 -23.91 -4.19
C GLY A 160 4.63 -24.01 -4.27
N PHE A 161 5.26 -24.50 -3.21
CA PHE A 161 6.72 -24.66 -3.15
C PHE A 161 7.28 -25.67 -4.17
N ASN A 162 6.47 -26.59 -4.65
CA ASN A 162 6.85 -27.61 -5.62
C ASN A 162 6.76 -27.10 -7.08
N HIS A 163 6.26 -25.87 -7.29
CA HIS A 163 6.04 -25.28 -8.62
C HIS A 163 6.73 -23.92 -8.74
N ILE A 164 8.07 -23.94 -8.79
CA ILE A 164 8.84 -22.72 -9.05
C ILE A 164 8.79 -22.44 -10.55
N THR A 165 8.19 -21.32 -10.93
CA THR A 165 8.06 -20.88 -12.33
C THR A 165 8.88 -19.62 -12.58
N ILE A 166 9.09 -19.26 -13.85
CA ILE A 166 9.75 -18.02 -14.24
C ILE A 166 9.05 -16.77 -13.66
N ALA A 167 7.76 -16.87 -13.32
CA ALA A 167 7.00 -15.79 -12.68
C ALA A 167 7.57 -15.34 -11.33
N TRP A 168 8.37 -16.17 -10.65
CA TRP A 168 9.04 -15.81 -9.39
C TRP A 168 10.04 -14.65 -9.54
N ILE A 169 10.48 -14.38 -10.78
CA ILE A 169 11.35 -13.22 -11.05
C ILE A 169 10.64 -11.89 -10.70
N ILE A 170 9.30 -11.84 -10.82
CA ILE A 170 8.51 -10.62 -10.59
C ILE A 170 8.57 -10.17 -9.12
N PRO A 171 8.24 -11.00 -8.11
CA PRO A 171 8.39 -10.63 -6.70
C PRO A 171 9.83 -10.25 -6.33
N ILE A 172 10.82 -10.96 -6.90
CA ILE A 172 12.24 -10.67 -6.66
C ILE A 172 12.61 -9.29 -7.20
N LEU A 173 12.23 -8.97 -8.44
CA LEU A 173 12.47 -7.65 -9.03
C LEU A 173 11.71 -6.54 -8.29
N ALA A 174 10.46 -6.79 -7.88
CA ALA A 174 9.68 -5.84 -7.08
C ALA A 174 10.37 -5.55 -5.74
N GLY A 175 10.83 -6.58 -5.03
CA GLY A 175 11.57 -6.43 -3.80
C GLY A 175 12.90 -5.70 -3.97
N LEU A 176 13.64 -6.01 -5.04
CA LEU A 176 14.92 -5.39 -5.33
C LEU A 176 14.76 -3.89 -5.66
N THR A 177 13.82 -3.54 -6.54
CA THR A 177 13.54 -2.14 -6.89
C THR A 177 13.07 -1.34 -5.67
N GLN A 178 12.23 -1.92 -4.84
CA GLN A 178 11.76 -1.29 -3.61
C GLN A 178 12.89 -1.12 -2.58
N TRP A 179 13.75 -2.13 -2.41
CA TRP A 179 14.90 -2.05 -1.51
C TRP A 179 15.90 -0.97 -1.93
N ILE A 180 16.23 -0.87 -3.24
CA ILE A 180 17.10 0.17 -3.76
C ILE A 180 16.47 1.55 -3.52
N SER A 181 15.18 1.73 -3.81
CA SER A 181 14.45 2.98 -3.55
C SER A 181 14.51 3.38 -2.09
N THR A 182 14.29 2.45 -1.19
CA THR A 182 14.35 2.67 0.26
C THR A 182 15.75 3.10 0.70
N LYS A 183 16.80 2.44 0.20
CA LYS A 183 18.19 2.83 0.48
C LYS A 183 18.53 4.25 -0.01
N LEU A 184 18.10 4.59 -1.22
CA LEU A 184 18.32 5.95 -1.76
C LEU A 184 17.63 7.02 -0.91
N ILE A 185 16.40 6.77 -0.46
CA ILE A 185 15.65 7.69 0.40
C ILE A 185 16.30 7.79 1.79
N SER A 186 16.70 6.67 2.40
CA SER A 186 17.29 6.65 3.74
C SER A 186 18.63 7.39 3.81
N ASN A 187 19.46 7.26 2.77
CA ASN A 187 20.73 7.99 2.69
C ASN A 187 20.54 9.51 2.65
N LEU A 188 19.42 9.97 2.07
CA LEU A 188 19.10 11.41 2.02
C LEU A 188 18.52 11.93 3.32
N GLN A 189 17.72 11.14 4.02
CA GLN A 189 17.05 11.57 5.23
C GLN A 189 17.96 11.57 6.46
N GLN A 190 19.11 10.88 6.43
CA GLN A 190 20.06 10.77 7.55
C GLN A 190 19.33 10.69 8.91
N VAL A 191 18.39 9.74 9.01
CA VAL A 191 17.66 9.52 10.27
C VAL A 191 18.67 9.01 11.29
N ASP A 192 18.84 9.77 12.37
CA ASP A 192 19.67 9.33 13.49
C ASP A 192 18.99 8.09 14.11
N GLN A 193 19.66 6.94 14.04
CA GLN A 193 19.08 5.66 14.48
C GLN A 193 18.71 5.63 15.96
N ASP A 194 19.33 6.49 16.75
CA ASP A 194 19.08 6.62 18.19
C ASP A 194 17.97 7.65 18.52
N ALA A 195 17.33 8.26 17.52
CA ALA A 195 16.26 9.21 17.77
C ALA A 195 14.95 8.48 18.17
N PRO A 196 14.18 9.02 19.14
CA PRO A 196 12.86 8.49 19.46
C PRO A 196 11.97 8.46 18.19
N GLY A 197 11.39 7.29 17.92
CA GLY A 197 10.62 7.04 16.68
C GLY A 197 11.45 6.57 15.48
N ALA A 198 12.78 6.58 15.53
CA ALA A 198 13.64 6.05 14.47
C ALA A 198 13.42 4.53 14.28
N SER A 199 13.20 3.80 15.37
CA SER A 199 12.87 2.36 15.32
C SER A 199 11.58 2.10 14.56
N MET A 200 10.55 2.92 14.76
CA MET A 200 9.27 2.81 14.02
C MET A 200 9.47 3.12 12.54
N MET A 201 10.22 4.17 12.21
CA MET A 201 10.55 4.53 10.84
C MET A 201 11.40 3.46 10.17
N ASN A 202 12.39 2.91 10.86
CA ASN A 202 13.24 1.84 10.36
C ASN A 202 12.44 0.53 10.15
N SER A 203 11.55 0.18 11.08
CA SER A 203 10.63 -0.94 10.90
C SER A 203 9.76 -0.76 9.67
N MET A 204 9.19 0.42 9.46
CA MET A 204 8.36 0.72 8.29
C MET A 204 9.17 0.62 6.99
N MET A 205 10.43 1.06 6.99
CA MET A 205 11.34 0.96 5.84
C MET A 205 11.69 -0.48 5.47
N ILE A 206 11.70 -1.41 6.42
CA ILE A 206 11.95 -2.84 6.18
C ILE A 206 10.63 -3.56 5.86
N THR A 207 9.58 -3.30 6.63
CA THR A 207 8.30 -4.02 6.52
C THR A 207 7.60 -3.73 5.20
N MET A 208 7.68 -2.50 4.69
CA MET A 208 7.00 -2.11 3.46
C MET A 208 7.52 -2.88 2.21
N PRO A 209 8.84 -3.01 1.96
CA PRO A 209 9.35 -3.85 0.89
C PRO A 209 8.96 -5.32 1.04
N LEU A 210 9.03 -5.87 2.24
CA LEU A 210 8.65 -7.26 2.50
C LEU A 210 7.17 -7.52 2.22
N MET A 211 6.29 -6.59 2.62
CA MET A 211 4.86 -6.67 2.30
C MET A 211 4.61 -6.62 0.80
N SER A 212 5.32 -5.76 0.07
CA SER A 212 5.21 -5.69 -1.40
C SER A 212 5.60 -7.01 -2.06
N VAL A 213 6.68 -7.64 -1.62
CA VAL A 213 7.10 -8.97 -2.11
C VAL A 213 6.02 -10.02 -1.82
N PHE A 214 5.49 -10.05 -0.59
CA PHE A 214 4.43 -10.98 -0.20
C PHE A 214 3.19 -10.82 -1.09
N PHE A 215 2.72 -9.59 -1.32
CA PHE A 215 1.60 -9.34 -2.21
C PHE A 215 1.89 -9.71 -3.66
N CYS A 216 3.12 -9.47 -4.16
CA CYS A 216 3.52 -9.90 -5.49
C CYS A 216 3.50 -11.41 -5.67
N PHE A 217 3.74 -12.21 -4.62
CA PHE A 217 3.59 -13.65 -4.69
C PHE A 217 2.14 -14.12 -4.69
N SER A 218 1.26 -13.36 -4.03
CA SER A 218 -0.14 -13.76 -3.76
C SER A 218 -1.14 -13.24 -4.80
N LEU A 219 -0.78 -12.21 -5.56
CA LEU A 219 -1.65 -11.57 -6.54
C LEU A 219 -1.27 -12.00 -7.97
N PRO A 220 -2.18 -11.86 -8.96
CA PRO A 220 -1.86 -12.14 -10.36
C PRO A 220 -0.58 -11.44 -10.82
N SER A 221 0.23 -12.15 -11.62
CA SER A 221 1.54 -11.67 -12.09
C SER A 221 1.47 -10.32 -12.79
N ALA A 222 0.35 -9.98 -13.43
CA ALA A 222 0.11 -8.68 -14.05
C ALA A 222 0.21 -7.52 -13.04
N ILE A 223 -0.30 -7.69 -11.82
CA ILE A 223 -0.19 -6.68 -10.75
C ILE A 223 1.27 -6.55 -10.29
N GLY A 224 1.96 -7.68 -10.19
CA GLY A 224 3.40 -7.69 -9.85
C GLY A 224 4.26 -6.97 -10.87
N ILE A 225 4.01 -7.16 -12.17
CA ILE A 225 4.69 -6.43 -13.25
C ILE A 225 4.45 -4.93 -13.13
N TYR A 226 3.20 -4.51 -12.86
CA TYR A 226 2.91 -3.11 -12.60
C TYR A 226 3.76 -2.55 -11.46
N TRP A 227 3.93 -3.27 -10.35
CA TRP A 227 4.78 -2.84 -9.23
C TRP A 227 6.25 -2.74 -9.60
N VAL A 228 6.78 -3.68 -10.40
CA VAL A 228 8.16 -3.62 -10.90
C VAL A 228 8.37 -2.37 -11.76
N VAL A 229 7.48 -2.13 -12.72
CA VAL A 229 7.56 -0.97 -13.62
C VAL A 229 7.44 0.35 -12.84
N GLN A 230 6.48 0.41 -11.91
CA GLN A 230 6.31 1.57 -11.04
C GLN A 230 7.55 1.80 -10.15
N GLY A 231 8.11 0.74 -9.56
CA GLY A 231 9.33 0.83 -8.76
C GLY A 231 10.53 1.33 -9.57
N ALA A 232 10.70 0.83 -10.79
CA ALA A 232 11.73 1.30 -11.71
C ALA A 232 11.55 2.79 -12.08
N PHE A 233 10.31 3.20 -12.38
CA PHE A 233 9.99 4.61 -12.64
C PHE A 233 10.30 5.50 -11.43
N GLN A 234 9.93 5.05 -10.24
CA GLN A 234 10.18 5.76 -8.98
C GLN A 234 11.68 5.91 -8.71
N LEU A 235 12.50 4.89 -9.03
CA LEU A 235 13.95 4.97 -8.94
C LEU A 235 14.52 6.05 -9.86
N VAL A 236 14.09 6.07 -11.12
CA VAL A 236 14.55 7.10 -12.09
C VAL A 236 14.12 8.49 -11.61
N GLN A 237 12.88 8.64 -11.19
CA GLN A 237 12.37 9.90 -10.64
C GLN A 237 13.20 10.35 -9.43
N GLN A 238 13.53 9.44 -8.51
CA GLN A 238 14.31 9.76 -7.32
C GLN A 238 15.74 10.21 -7.68
N LEU A 239 16.37 9.58 -8.64
CA LEU A 239 17.70 9.97 -9.11
C LEU A 239 17.69 11.38 -9.73
N ILE A 240 16.66 11.69 -10.54
CA ILE A 240 16.49 13.02 -11.15
C ILE A 240 16.27 14.09 -10.06
N VAL A 241 15.38 13.81 -9.11
CA VAL A 241 15.09 14.72 -8.00
C VAL A 241 16.34 14.96 -7.16
N ASN A 242 17.10 13.91 -6.84
CA ASN A 242 18.33 14.02 -6.08
C ASN A 242 19.39 14.88 -6.81
N ALA A 243 19.59 14.62 -8.09
CA ALA A 243 20.53 15.40 -8.91
C ALA A 243 20.12 16.89 -9.01
N HIS A 244 18.81 17.16 -9.03
CA HIS A 244 18.29 18.53 -9.03
C HIS A 244 18.44 19.22 -7.66
N MET A 245 18.10 18.51 -6.58
CA MET A 245 18.18 19.04 -5.21
C MET A 245 19.61 19.35 -4.78
N ASN A 246 20.59 18.57 -5.22
CA ASN A 246 22.02 18.83 -4.95
C ASN A 246 22.52 20.14 -5.57
N LYS A 247 21.82 20.70 -6.54
CA LYS A 247 22.16 21.99 -7.19
C LYS A 247 21.43 23.19 -6.59
N ILE A 248 20.45 22.96 -5.71
CA ILE A 248 19.64 24.03 -5.12
C ILE A 248 20.27 24.47 -3.81
N ASP A 249 20.40 25.79 -3.64
CA ASP A 249 20.72 26.38 -2.36
C ASP A 249 19.53 26.17 -1.39
N VAL A 250 19.79 25.44 -0.32
CA VAL A 250 18.78 25.09 0.69
C VAL A 250 18.23 26.34 1.37
N ASP A 251 19.07 27.36 1.60
CA ASP A 251 18.65 28.60 2.26
C ASP A 251 17.71 29.41 1.37
N ASP A 252 17.97 29.48 0.07
CA ASP A 252 17.05 30.11 -0.89
C ASP A 252 15.72 29.36 -1.00
N LEU A 253 15.74 28.01 -0.99
CA LEU A 253 14.55 27.19 -0.98
C LEU A 253 13.70 27.45 0.28
N ILE A 254 14.31 27.50 1.45
CA ILE A 254 13.66 27.81 2.73
C ILE A 254 13.00 29.18 2.65
N ARG A 255 13.74 30.20 2.19
CA ARG A 255 13.24 31.59 2.07
C ARG A 255 11.98 31.62 1.18
N ARG A 256 12.01 30.99 0.01
CA ARG A 256 10.86 30.91 -0.91
C ARG A 256 9.66 30.18 -0.30
N ASN A 257 9.89 29.11 0.45
CA ASN A 257 8.82 28.36 1.11
C ASN A 257 8.16 29.18 2.23
N VAL A 258 8.94 29.84 3.06
CA VAL A 258 8.45 30.74 4.12
C VAL A 258 7.66 31.91 3.51
N GLU A 259 8.14 32.50 2.43
CA GLU A 259 7.42 33.57 1.73
C GLU A 259 6.08 33.11 1.16
N LYS A 260 6.05 31.94 0.48
CA LYS A 260 4.81 31.33 -0.01
C LYS A 260 3.81 31.03 1.11
N MET A 261 4.31 30.51 2.23
CA MET A 261 3.48 30.24 3.41
C MET A 261 2.88 31.54 3.97
N ASN A 262 3.69 32.57 4.15
CA ASN A 262 3.24 33.86 4.66
C ASN A 262 2.24 34.56 3.72
N LYS A 263 2.43 34.47 2.38
CA LYS A 263 1.43 34.90 1.39
C LYS A 263 0.09 34.17 1.53
N LYS A 264 0.11 32.84 1.76
CA LYS A 264 -1.13 32.06 2.00
C LYS A 264 -1.80 32.45 3.33
N ARG A 265 -1.03 32.75 4.37
CA ARG A 265 -1.54 33.19 5.68
C ARG A 265 -2.18 34.59 5.56
N ALA A 266 -1.50 35.53 4.90
CA ALA A 266 -2.03 36.86 4.65
C ALA A 266 -3.37 36.85 3.90
N ARG A 267 -3.53 35.97 2.89
CA ARG A 267 -4.82 35.77 2.17
C ARG A 267 -5.95 35.26 3.07
N LYS A 268 -5.62 34.63 4.23
CA LYS A 268 -6.58 34.14 5.22
C LYS A 268 -6.73 35.10 6.41
N GLY A 269 -6.19 36.33 6.33
CA GLY A 269 -6.21 37.30 7.44
C GLY A 269 -5.38 36.89 8.65
N LEU A 270 -4.45 35.93 8.50
CA LEU A 270 -3.63 35.43 9.58
C LEU A 270 -2.27 36.15 9.58
N PRO A 271 -1.71 36.51 10.75
CA PRO A 271 -0.38 37.12 10.83
C PRO A 271 0.69 36.16 10.28
N PRO A 272 1.86 36.68 9.87
CA PRO A 272 3.01 35.84 9.50
C PRO A 272 3.28 34.79 10.58
N ALA A 273 3.74 33.61 10.17
CA ALA A 273 3.99 32.51 11.11
C ALA A 273 5.11 32.92 12.08
N ASN A 274 4.75 33.28 13.28
CA ASN A 274 5.69 33.48 14.38
C ASN A 274 5.87 32.15 15.11
N VAL A 275 6.84 31.39 14.64
CA VAL A 275 7.04 29.98 14.99
C VAL A 275 7.43 29.78 16.46
N SER A 276 8.10 30.75 17.04
CA SER A 276 8.53 30.69 18.45
C SER A 276 7.35 30.72 19.43
N GLU A 277 6.28 31.41 19.08
CA GLU A 277 5.14 31.65 19.97
C GLU A 277 4.21 30.43 20.06
N LYS A 278 3.87 29.79 18.92
CA LYS A 278 3.06 28.56 18.93
C LYS A 278 3.78 27.37 19.57
N ALA A 279 5.09 27.20 19.28
CA ALA A 279 5.89 26.17 19.90
C ALA A 279 6.01 26.37 21.41
N SER A 280 6.15 27.62 21.88
CA SER A 280 6.20 27.95 23.31
C SER A 280 4.85 27.73 23.99
N VAL A 281 3.72 28.03 23.34
CA VAL A 281 2.37 27.79 23.86
C VAL A 281 2.10 26.29 23.98
N ASN A 282 2.45 25.50 22.96
CA ASN A 282 2.28 24.04 23.00
C ASN A 282 3.19 23.38 24.02
N LEU A 283 4.44 23.84 24.19
CA LEU A 283 5.35 23.37 25.23
C LEU A 283 4.83 23.70 26.63
N LYS A 284 4.33 24.91 26.86
CA LYS A 284 3.70 25.30 28.13
C LYS A 284 2.46 24.47 28.43
N ALA A 285 1.62 24.17 27.44
CA ALA A 285 0.43 23.34 27.62
C ALA A 285 0.80 21.90 27.97
N LEU A 286 1.86 21.32 27.39
CA LEU A 286 2.38 20.00 27.75
C LEU A 286 2.96 20.00 29.16
N GLN A 287 3.76 20.98 29.53
CA GLN A 287 4.31 21.12 30.88
C GLN A 287 3.20 21.24 31.92
N ALA A 288 2.17 22.05 31.67
CA ALA A 288 1.03 22.16 32.57
C ALA A 288 0.26 20.85 32.77
N ARG A 289 0.16 20.01 31.72
CA ARG A 289 -0.44 18.67 31.83
C ARG A 289 0.43 17.73 32.67
N GLU A 290 1.75 17.71 32.45
CA GLU A 290 2.68 16.90 33.23
C GLU A 290 2.68 17.29 34.72
N ASP A 291 2.66 18.59 35.01
CA ASP A 291 2.59 19.10 36.37
C ASP A 291 1.26 18.70 37.05
N ALA A 292 0.14 18.72 36.31
CA ALA A 292 -1.16 18.29 36.79
C ALA A 292 -1.20 16.76 37.03
N GLU A 293 -0.63 15.95 36.15
CA GLU A 293 -0.53 14.50 36.33
C GLU A 293 0.39 14.11 37.49
N SER A 294 1.51 14.82 37.66
CA SER A 294 2.45 14.62 38.78
C SER A 294 1.78 14.92 40.10
N LYS A 295 1.08 16.06 40.22
CA LYS A 295 0.30 16.41 41.41
C LYS A 295 -0.80 15.39 41.70
N ALA A 296 -1.52 14.92 40.67
CA ALA A 296 -2.55 13.91 40.85
C ALA A 296 -2.00 12.56 41.32
N LYS A 297 -0.77 12.19 40.90
CA LYS A 297 -0.07 11.00 41.41
C LYS A 297 0.39 11.17 42.85
N GLU A 298 0.95 12.33 43.22
CA GLU A 298 1.37 12.62 44.59
C GLU A 298 0.16 12.63 45.54
N ASP A 299 -0.96 13.23 45.12
CA ASP A 299 -2.20 13.24 45.90
C ASP A 299 -2.77 11.80 46.10
N LYS A 300 -2.70 10.95 45.07
CA LYS A 300 -3.09 9.53 45.21
C LYS A 300 -2.17 8.78 46.17
N ILE A 301 -0.87 8.98 46.08
CA ILE A 301 0.11 8.33 46.96
C ILE A 301 -0.11 8.77 48.43
N SER A 302 -0.32 10.09 48.65
CA SER A 302 -0.55 10.62 50.00
C SER A 302 -1.87 10.12 50.59
N ARG A 303 -2.97 9.99 49.78
CA ARG A 303 -4.21 9.39 50.22
C ARG A 303 -4.08 7.92 50.58
N ASN A 304 -3.40 7.16 49.71
CA ASN A 304 -3.13 5.73 49.97
C ASN A 304 -2.31 5.53 51.24
N LYS A 305 -1.27 6.37 51.48
CA LYS A 305 -0.46 6.33 52.68
C LYS A 305 -1.28 6.62 53.93
N LYS A 306 -2.13 7.65 53.91
CA LYS A 306 -3.06 7.94 55.06
C LYS A 306 -4.07 6.82 55.29
N GLN A 307 -4.53 6.13 54.25
CA GLN A 307 -5.44 4.99 54.42
C GLN A 307 -4.72 3.77 55.01
N MET A 308 -3.47 3.53 54.61
CA MET A 308 -2.66 2.44 55.23
C MET A 308 -2.35 2.74 56.71
N GLU A 309 -1.93 3.95 57.04
CA GLU A 309 -1.68 4.36 58.44
C GLU A 309 -2.96 4.29 59.31
N ALA A 310 -4.14 4.59 58.72
CA ALA A 310 -5.41 4.46 59.41
C ALA A 310 -5.85 2.99 59.63
N SER A 311 -5.44 2.08 58.71
CA SER A 311 -5.73 0.63 58.85
C SER A 311 -4.79 -0.12 59.76
N GLU A 312 -3.59 0.39 60.03
CA GLU A 312 -2.64 -0.15 61.02
C GLU A 312 -2.91 0.31 62.44
N ALA A 313 -3.74 1.35 62.62
CA ALA A 313 -4.11 1.90 63.95
C ALA A 313 -5.37 1.27 64.55
N PHE A 314 -6.00 0.31 63.86
CA PHE A 314 -7.13 -0.51 64.31
C PHE A 314 -6.70 -1.95 64.54
#